data_297e9eb5e8032533d616b27d7d7dd3b0
#
_entry.id   297e9eb5e8032533d616b27d7d7dd3b0
#
_cell.length_a   1.000
_cell.length_b   1.000
_cell.length_c   1.000
_cell.angle_alpha   90.00
_cell.angle_beta   90.00
_cell.angle_gamma   90.00
#
_symmetry.space_group_name_H-M   'P 1'
#
loop_
_entity.id
_entity.type
_entity.pdbx_description
1 polymer ?
#
loop_
_entity_poly.entity_id
_entity_poly.type
_entity_poly.pdbx_seq_one_letter_code
_entity_poly.pdbx_strand_id
1 'polypeptide(L)'
;MHLLATSSATLDDLVEPIDLRQAPADMLALSFTDSDLAGIAAAWGAARDRLPSLRVANLRDLRHPMSVDLWIDTVAAHAKVILVRLLGGHDWWRYGCDRLATLAREKGIALALLPGEDRPSDERLTETSTLPADELAALLACFREGGPSNMAALLEMMAGLARGEKVRAKAKPVPKAGF
;
A
#
# COMPACT_ATOMS: atom_id res chain seq x y z
N MET A 1 2.27 48.76 -14.24
CA MET A 1 1.38 47.67 -14.67
C MET A 1 1.75 46.44 -13.84
N HIS A 2 1.03 46.20 -12.72
CA HIS A 2 1.28 45.03 -11.84
C HIS A 2 0.49 43.87 -12.39
N LEU A 3 1.18 42.85 -12.93
CA LEU A 3 0.62 41.53 -13.23
C LEU A 3 0.34 40.83 -11.89
N LEU A 4 -0.92 40.75 -11.50
CA LEU A 4 -1.39 39.86 -10.47
C LEU A 4 -1.25 38.42 -11.02
N ALA A 5 -0.23 37.70 -10.56
CA ALA A 5 -0.17 36.25 -10.75
C ALA A 5 -1.26 35.63 -9.88
N THR A 6 -2.39 35.31 -10.46
CA THR A 6 -3.38 34.45 -9.86
C THR A 6 -2.80 33.04 -9.82
N SER A 7 -2.21 32.62 -8.69
CA SER A 7 -1.96 31.22 -8.43
C SER A 7 -3.32 30.54 -8.26
N SER A 8 -3.70 29.70 -9.21
CA SER A 8 -4.84 28.81 -9.03
C SER A 8 -4.44 27.77 -7.98
N ALA A 9 -4.89 27.95 -6.74
CA ALA A 9 -4.81 26.91 -5.73
C ALA A 9 -5.57 25.68 -6.26
N THR A 10 -4.88 24.56 -6.37
CA THR A 10 -5.53 23.28 -6.67
C THR A 10 -6.26 22.79 -5.43
N LEU A 11 -7.24 21.89 -5.59
CA LEU A 11 -7.92 21.27 -4.43
C LEU A 11 -6.93 20.57 -3.48
N ASP A 12 -5.77 20.18 -3.98
CA ASP A 12 -4.70 19.58 -3.19
C ASP A 12 -3.97 20.61 -2.30
N ASP A 13 -3.93 21.87 -2.70
CA ASP A 13 -3.36 22.97 -1.92
C ASP A 13 -4.21 23.34 -0.69
N LEU A 14 -5.46 22.83 -0.62
CA LEU A 14 -6.38 23.03 0.51
C LEU A 14 -6.33 21.91 1.54
N VAL A 15 -5.53 20.84 1.30
CA VAL A 15 -5.38 19.73 2.24
C VAL A 15 -4.34 20.13 3.29
N GLU A 16 -4.73 20.14 4.55
CA GLU A 16 -3.80 20.38 5.65
C GLU A 16 -2.90 19.16 5.88
N PRO A 17 -1.61 19.38 6.21
CA PRO A 17 -0.72 18.29 6.59
C PRO A 17 -1.23 17.55 7.83
N ILE A 18 -1.21 16.22 7.78
CA ILE A 18 -1.62 15.35 8.88
C ILE A 18 -0.40 14.53 9.33
N ASP A 19 -0.18 14.47 10.64
CA ASP A 19 0.72 13.50 11.26
C ASP A 19 -0.11 12.31 11.76
N LEU A 20 0.12 11.12 11.19
CA LEU A 20 -0.59 9.90 11.56
C LEU A 20 -0.18 9.38 12.95
N ARG A 21 0.91 9.86 13.53
CA ARG A 21 1.44 9.47 14.85
C ARG A 21 1.54 7.96 15.05
N GLN A 22 1.87 7.25 13.98
CA GLN A 22 2.03 5.80 14.02
C GLN A 22 3.43 5.42 14.47
N ALA A 23 3.53 4.38 15.31
CA ALA A 23 4.81 3.75 15.61
C ALA A 23 5.27 2.90 14.40
N PRO A 24 6.59 2.75 14.18
CA PRO A 24 7.14 1.85 13.17
C PRO A 24 6.61 0.42 13.26
N ALA A 25 6.59 -0.28 12.14
CA ALA A 25 6.24 -1.69 12.05
C ALA A 25 6.99 -2.38 10.92
N ASP A 26 7.08 -3.71 10.97
CA ASP A 26 7.74 -4.51 9.93
C ASP A 26 6.93 -4.54 8.63
N MET A 27 5.60 -4.55 8.74
CA MET A 27 4.66 -4.58 7.61
C MET A 27 3.81 -3.33 7.59
N LEU A 28 3.67 -2.73 6.41
CA LEU A 28 2.79 -1.59 6.19
C LEU A 28 1.81 -1.91 5.05
N ALA A 29 0.54 -1.56 5.25
CA ALA A 29 -0.50 -1.72 4.23
C ALA A 29 -1.31 -0.43 4.11
N LEU A 30 -1.34 0.14 2.91
CA LEU A 30 -2.03 1.38 2.59
C LEU A 30 -3.09 1.14 1.52
N SER A 31 -4.25 1.74 1.69
CA SER A 31 -5.33 1.72 0.69
C SER A 31 -6.19 2.97 0.78
N PHE A 32 -6.92 3.29 -0.30
CA PHE A 32 -8.03 4.26 -0.27
C PHE A 32 -9.32 3.67 0.28
N THR A 33 -9.42 2.36 0.33
CA THR A 33 -10.63 1.63 0.63
C THR A 33 -10.62 1.18 2.09
N ASP A 34 -11.54 1.68 2.89
CA ASP A 34 -11.66 1.32 4.31
C ASP A 34 -11.94 -0.19 4.50
N SER A 35 -12.65 -0.81 3.56
CA SER A 35 -12.91 -2.25 3.57
C SER A 35 -11.63 -3.10 3.43
N ASP A 36 -10.67 -2.66 2.61
CA ASP A 36 -9.36 -3.32 2.50
C ASP A 36 -8.63 -3.26 3.83
N LEU A 37 -8.55 -2.05 4.40
CA LEU A 37 -7.85 -1.81 5.66
C LEU A 37 -8.48 -2.58 6.82
N ALA A 38 -9.82 -2.61 6.88
CA ALA A 38 -10.55 -3.37 7.88
C ALA A 38 -10.33 -4.89 7.73
N GLY A 39 -10.36 -5.41 6.50
CA GLY A 39 -10.09 -6.82 6.22
C GLY A 39 -8.68 -7.25 6.60
N ILE A 40 -7.68 -6.43 6.26
CA ILE A 40 -6.28 -6.65 6.62
C ILE A 40 -6.10 -6.60 8.14
N ALA A 41 -6.65 -5.59 8.80
CA ALA A 41 -6.54 -5.43 10.25
C ALA A 41 -7.21 -6.58 11.02
N ALA A 42 -8.38 -7.04 10.57
CA ALA A 42 -9.09 -8.17 11.17
C ALA A 42 -8.29 -9.48 11.02
N ALA A 43 -7.75 -9.75 9.83
CA ALA A 43 -6.94 -10.94 9.59
C ALA A 43 -5.64 -10.92 10.42
N TRP A 44 -4.99 -9.75 10.54
CA TRP A 44 -3.81 -9.60 11.39
C TRP A 44 -4.15 -9.80 12.87
N GLY A 45 -5.23 -9.22 13.35
CA GLY A 45 -5.70 -9.37 14.74
C GLY A 45 -5.92 -10.83 15.13
N ALA A 46 -6.43 -11.66 14.21
CA ALA A 46 -6.63 -13.09 14.42
C ALA A 46 -5.33 -13.92 14.49
N ALA A 47 -4.22 -13.39 13.98
CA ALA A 47 -2.95 -14.09 13.86
C ALA A 47 -1.74 -13.29 14.40
N ARG A 48 -1.98 -12.24 15.17
CA ARG A 48 -0.96 -11.27 15.63
C ARG A 48 0.20 -11.90 16.40
N ASP A 49 -0.06 -13.01 17.10
CA ASP A 49 0.96 -13.68 17.94
C ASP A 49 2.04 -14.39 17.10
N ARG A 50 1.77 -14.63 15.81
CA ARG A 50 2.68 -15.31 14.87
C ARG A 50 3.06 -14.46 13.66
N LEU A 51 2.44 -13.32 13.47
CA LEU A 51 2.75 -12.39 12.38
C LEU A 51 3.65 -11.22 12.85
N PRO A 52 4.49 -10.68 11.98
CA PRO A 52 5.22 -9.45 12.25
C PRO A 52 4.26 -8.29 12.56
N SER A 53 4.80 -7.22 13.16
CA SER A 53 4.03 -6.01 13.44
C SER A 53 3.47 -5.38 12.17
N LEU A 54 2.25 -4.86 12.25
CA LEU A 54 1.55 -4.24 11.12
C LEU A 54 1.08 -2.82 11.48
N ARG A 55 1.15 -1.92 10.50
CA ARG A 55 0.38 -0.67 10.48
C ARG A 55 -0.42 -0.58 9.19
N VAL A 56 -1.63 -0.07 9.32
CA VAL A 56 -2.50 0.26 8.19
C VAL A 56 -2.72 1.77 8.14
N ALA A 57 -2.80 2.34 6.95
CA ALA A 57 -3.08 3.75 6.78
C ALA A 57 -4.00 3.99 5.57
N ASN A 58 -4.93 4.93 5.71
CA ASN A 58 -5.73 5.39 4.59
C ASN A 58 -4.93 6.41 3.79
N LEU A 59 -4.82 6.22 2.48
CA LEU A 59 -4.08 7.11 1.58
C LEU A 59 -4.67 8.53 1.52
N ARG A 60 -5.93 8.73 1.92
CA ARG A 60 -6.53 10.07 2.05
C ARG A 60 -5.79 10.93 3.06
N ASP A 61 -5.22 10.33 4.10
CA ASP A 61 -4.46 11.04 5.14
C ASP A 61 -3.02 11.35 4.71
N LEU A 62 -2.56 10.74 3.62
CA LEU A 62 -1.22 10.91 3.04
C LEU A 62 -1.25 11.63 1.68
N ARG A 63 -2.19 12.56 1.47
CA ARG A 63 -2.29 13.34 0.23
C ARG A 63 -1.29 14.50 0.20
N HIS A 64 -1.09 15.16 1.33
CA HIS A 64 -0.17 16.29 1.41
C HIS A 64 1.29 15.82 1.40
N PRO A 65 2.20 16.40 0.59
CA PRO A 65 3.60 15.98 0.54
C PRO A 65 4.30 15.97 1.89
N MET A 66 4.04 16.94 2.76
CA MET A 66 4.61 16.96 4.11
C MET A 66 4.14 15.79 4.97
N SER A 67 2.88 15.35 4.84
CA SER A 67 2.38 14.16 5.53
C SER A 67 3.06 12.90 5.03
N VAL A 68 3.29 12.80 3.72
CA VAL A 68 4.02 11.70 3.10
C VAL A 68 5.46 11.66 3.62
N ASP A 69 6.18 12.78 3.58
CA ASP A 69 7.58 12.84 4.02
C ASP A 69 7.72 12.49 5.49
N LEU A 70 6.89 13.08 6.35
CA LEU A 70 6.92 12.79 7.78
C LEU A 70 6.63 11.30 8.07
N TRP A 71 5.63 10.73 7.41
CA TRP A 71 5.29 9.32 7.57
C TRP A 71 6.37 8.38 7.03
N ILE A 72 7.00 8.74 5.91
CA ILE A 72 8.14 8.00 5.36
C ILE A 72 9.30 7.98 6.36
N ASP A 73 9.68 9.13 6.89
CA ASP A 73 10.83 9.25 7.79
C ASP A 73 10.59 8.56 9.13
N THR A 74 9.37 8.63 9.65
CA THR A 74 9.06 8.13 10.99
C THR A 74 8.54 6.69 11.02
N VAL A 75 7.93 6.20 9.95
CA VAL A 75 7.28 4.89 9.89
C VAL A 75 7.85 4.01 8.76
N ALA A 76 7.74 4.46 7.50
CA ALA A 76 8.07 3.63 6.35
C ALA A 76 9.56 3.25 6.28
N ALA A 77 10.45 4.14 6.72
CA ALA A 77 11.90 3.91 6.73
C ALA A 77 12.34 2.71 7.60
N HIS A 78 11.49 2.24 8.48
CA HIS A 78 11.75 1.10 9.38
C HIS A 78 11.05 -0.19 8.95
N ALA A 79 10.26 -0.15 7.88
CA ALA A 79 9.53 -1.31 7.39
C ALA A 79 10.43 -2.29 6.62
N LYS A 80 9.99 -3.53 6.53
CA LYS A 80 10.58 -4.59 5.71
C LYS A 80 9.75 -4.85 4.45
N VAL A 81 8.44 -4.64 4.54
CA VAL A 81 7.52 -4.75 3.41
C VAL A 81 6.46 -3.66 3.46
N ILE A 82 6.18 -3.06 2.32
CA ILE A 82 5.16 -2.03 2.14
C ILE A 82 4.26 -2.44 0.99
N LEU A 83 2.97 -2.54 1.25
CA LEU A 83 1.94 -2.81 0.26
C LEU A 83 1.02 -1.59 0.15
N VAL A 84 0.81 -1.12 -1.08
CA VAL A 84 -0.04 0.03 -1.36
C VAL A 84 -1.04 -0.35 -2.44
N ARG A 85 -2.33 -0.21 -2.18
CA ARG A 85 -3.38 -0.40 -3.16
C ARG A 85 -3.93 0.95 -3.61
N LEU A 86 -3.72 1.27 -4.89
CA LEU A 86 -3.97 2.58 -5.47
C LEU A 86 -5.20 2.57 -6.38
N LEU A 87 -6.23 3.30 -6.00
CA LEU A 87 -7.34 3.64 -6.88
C LEU A 87 -6.93 4.85 -7.73
N GLY A 88 -7.11 4.77 -9.05
CA GLY A 88 -6.70 5.82 -10.00
C GLY A 88 -5.25 5.70 -10.51
N GLY A 89 -4.53 4.65 -10.10
CA GLY A 89 -3.18 4.35 -10.58
C GLY A 89 -2.09 5.25 -9.99
N HIS A 90 -0.89 5.15 -10.56
CA HIS A 90 0.31 5.85 -10.10
C HIS A 90 0.14 7.37 -10.04
N ASP A 91 -0.47 7.98 -11.05
CA ASP A 91 -0.54 9.43 -11.16
C ASP A 91 -1.42 10.09 -10.09
N TRP A 92 -2.35 9.32 -9.51
CA TRP A 92 -3.20 9.83 -8.45
C TRP A 92 -2.43 10.08 -7.13
N TRP A 93 -1.37 9.31 -6.86
CA TRP A 93 -0.50 9.45 -5.68
C TRP A 93 0.98 9.42 -6.06
N ARG A 94 1.32 10.08 -7.16
CA ARG A 94 2.66 10.06 -7.76
C ARG A 94 3.76 10.36 -6.75
N TYR A 95 3.61 11.42 -5.97
CA TYR A 95 4.62 11.82 -5.01
C TYR A 95 4.93 10.69 -4.00
N GLY A 96 3.91 10.10 -3.42
CA GLY A 96 4.09 8.98 -2.48
C GLY A 96 4.69 7.74 -3.13
N CYS A 97 4.26 7.39 -4.35
CA CYS A 97 4.83 6.27 -5.11
C CYS A 97 6.33 6.48 -5.35
N ASP A 98 6.73 7.65 -5.85
CA ASP A 98 8.12 7.94 -6.18
C ASP A 98 9.01 7.99 -4.92
N ARG A 99 8.51 8.58 -3.83
CA ARG A 99 9.21 8.62 -2.54
C ARG A 99 9.40 7.23 -1.94
N LEU A 100 8.35 6.40 -1.95
CA LEU A 100 8.43 5.01 -1.47
C LEU A 100 9.35 4.15 -2.33
N ALA A 101 9.31 4.33 -3.65
CA ALA A 101 10.19 3.58 -4.56
C ALA A 101 11.67 3.91 -4.31
N THR A 102 12.00 5.18 -4.10
CA THR A 102 13.36 5.61 -3.74
C THR A 102 13.79 4.98 -2.43
N LEU A 103 13.00 5.14 -1.37
CA LEU A 103 13.27 4.55 -0.05
C LEU A 103 13.46 3.03 -0.13
N ALA A 104 12.55 2.35 -0.84
CA ALA A 104 12.57 0.89 -0.92
C ALA A 104 13.83 0.36 -1.61
N ARG A 105 14.29 1.03 -2.68
CA ARG A 105 15.53 0.68 -3.38
C ARG A 105 16.76 0.95 -2.53
N GLU A 106 16.80 2.07 -1.81
CA GLU A 106 17.92 2.43 -0.93
C GLU A 106 18.06 1.49 0.27
N LYS A 107 16.94 1.05 0.83
CA LYS A 107 16.92 0.25 2.08
C LYS A 107 16.65 -1.24 1.87
N GLY A 108 16.40 -1.68 0.64
CA GLY A 108 16.08 -3.08 0.36
C GLY A 108 14.70 -3.50 0.89
N ILE A 109 13.73 -2.58 0.91
CA ILE A 109 12.36 -2.86 1.35
C ILE A 109 11.58 -3.51 0.20
N ALA A 110 10.80 -4.55 0.48
CA ALA A 110 9.88 -5.13 -0.47
C ALA A 110 8.68 -4.18 -0.66
N LEU A 111 8.59 -3.53 -1.82
CA LEU A 111 7.52 -2.58 -2.16
C LEU A 111 6.59 -3.18 -3.22
N ALA A 112 5.32 -3.32 -2.87
CA ALA A 112 4.24 -3.73 -3.76
C ALA A 112 3.26 -2.58 -3.98
N LEU A 113 3.24 -2.00 -5.16
CA LEU A 113 2.22 -1.05 -5.60
C LEU A 113 1.22 -1.79 -6.49
N LEU A 114 -0.03 -1.85 -6.05
CA LEU A 114 -1.10 -2.63 -6.68
C LEU A 114 -2.24 -1.74 -7.17
N PRO A 115 -2.87 -2.03 -8.32
CA PRO A 115 -4.04 -1.29 -8.77
C PRO A 115 -5.24 -1.55 -7.85
N GLY A 116 -6.03 -0.50 -7.60
CA GLY A 116 -7.25 -0.59 -6.80
C GLY A 116 -8.49 -0.94 -7.61
N GLU A 117 -8.44 -0.74 -8.93
CA GLU A 117 -9.50 -1.09 -9.85
C GLU A 117 -9.46 -2.56 -10.24
N ASP A 118 -10.51 -3.02 -10.94
CA ASP A 118 -10.59 -4.36 -11.51
C ASP A 118 -9.73 -4.48 -12.79
N ARG A 119 -8.44 -4.18 -12.67
CA ARG A 119 -7.43 -4.34 -13.71
C ARG A 119 -6.51 -5.50 -13.35
N PRO A 120 -6.08 -6.30 -14.34
CA PRO A 120 -5.17 -7.42 -14.08
C PRO A 120 -3.76 -6.96 -13.71
N SER A 121 -3.34 -5.79 -14.18
CA SER A 121 -2.04 -5.19 -13.92
C SER A 121 -2.05 -3.70 -14.26
N ASP A 122 -1.10 -2.97 -13.72
CA ASP A 122 -0.75 -1.61 -14.09
C ASP A 122 0.77 -1.57 -14.31
N GLU A 123 1.20 -1.32 -15.54
CA GLU A 123 2.61 -1.37 -15.93
C GLU A 123 3.46 -0.41 -15.11
N ARG A 124 2.96 0.83 -14.93
CA ARG A 124 3.68 1.86 -14.21
C ARG A 124 3.82 1.56 -12.71
N LEU A 125 2.79 0.99 -12.09
CA LEU A 125 2.87 0.52 -10.71
C LEU A 125 3.84 -0.66 -10.59
N THR A 126 3.83 -1.56 -11.58
CA THR A 126 4.75 -2.70 -11.62
C THR A 126 6.21 -2.24 -11.72
N GLU A 127 6.52 -1.31 -12.62
CA GLU A 127 7.87 -0.76 -12.80
C GLU A 127 8.37 0.03 -11.58
N THR A 128 7.44 0.70 -10.87
CA THR A 128 7.75 1.48 -9.67
C THR A 128 7.95 0.60 -8.44
N SER A 129 7.34 -0.59 -8.41
CA SER A 129 7.50 -1.59 -7.35
C SER A 129 8.92 -2.18 -7.32
N THR A 130 9.28 -2.82 -6.22
CA THR A 130 10.55 -3.58 -6.11
C THR A 130 10.36 -5.08 -6.28
N LEU A 131 9.12 -5.56 -6.32
CA LEU A 131 8.77 -6.96 -6.51
C LEU A 131 8.54 -7.28 -8.00
N PRO A 132 8.84 -8.52 -8.45
CA PRO A 132 8.55 -8.96 -9.81
C PRO A 132 7.04 -9.07 -10.06
N ALA A 133 6.64 -9.01 -11.34
CA ALA A 133 5.25 -8.95 -11.76
C ALA A 133 4.39 -10.14 -11.30
N ASP A 134 4.96 -11.33 -11.24
CA ASP A 134 4.28 -12.54 -10.78
C ASP A 134 3.97 -12.50 -9.27
N GLU A 135 4.86 -11.95 -8.47
CA GLU A 135 4.63 -11.75 -7.03
C GLU A 135 3.58 -10.66 -6.78
N LEU A 136 3.62 -9.56 -7.54
CA LEU A 136 2.59 -8.51 -7.49
C LEU A 136 1.21 -9.07 -7.88
N ALA A 137 1.15 -9.90 -8.92
CA ALA A 137 -0.10 -10.54 -9.35
C ALA A 137 -0.66 -11.49 -8.28
N ALA A 138 0.18 -12.23 -7.56
CA ALA A 138 -0.24 -13.10 -6.48
C ALA A 138 -0.83 -12.31 -5.29
N LEU A 139 -0.21 -11.19 -4.92
CA LEU A 139 -0.73 -10.29 -3.89
C LEU A 139 -2.06 -9.65 -4.31
N LEU A 140 -2.14 -9.16 -5.55
CA LEU A 140 -3.37 -8.58 -6.10
C LEU A 140 -4.53 -9.58 -6.13
N ALA A 141 -4.26 -10.84 -6.46
CA ALA A 141 -5.27 -11.89 -6.50
C ALA A 141 -5.98 -12.07 -5.14
N CYS A 142 -5.30 -11.87 -4.02
CA CYS A 142 -5.92 -11.93 -2.70
C CYS A 142 -7.01 -10.86 -2.52
N PHE A 143 -6.80 -9.66 -3.05
CA PHE A 143 -7.82 -8.60 -3.01
C PHE A 143 -8.97 -8.87 -3.99
N ARG A 144 -8.68 -9.38 -5.18
CA ARG A 144 -9.68 -9.67 -6.22
C ARG A 144 -10.61 -10.81 -5.82
N GLU A 145 -10.08 -11.85 -5.21
CA GLU A 145 -10.87 -12.95 -4.67
C GLU A 145 -11.58 -12.55 -3.37
N GLY A 146 -10.92 -11.75 -2.54
CA GLY A 146 -11.47 -11.24 -1.30
C GLY A 146 -11.69 -12.30 -0.22
N GLY A 147 -12.37 -11.91 0.82
CA GLY A 147 -12.73 -12.78 1.95
C GLY A 147 -11.62 -13.00 2.97
N PRO A 148 -11.99 -13.45 4.19
CA PRO A 148 -11.04 -13.57 5.32
C PRO A 148 -9.85 -14.49 5.04
N SER A 149 -10.07 -15.59 4.32
CA SER A 149 -9.01 -16.54 3.99
C SER A 149 -7.95 -15.95 3.07
N ASN A 150 -8.36 -15.10 2.11
CA ASN A 150 -7.43 -14.44 1.20
C ASN A 150 -6.71 -13.27 1.87
N MET A 151 -7.34 -12.58 2.82
CA MET A 151 -6.65 -11.58 3.63
C MET A 151 -5.62 -12.22 4.56
N ALA A 152 -5.92 -13.40 5.13
CA ALA A 152 -4.95 -14.18 5.88
C ALA A 152 -3.77 -14.62 4.99
N ALA A 153 -4.05 -15.11 3.78
CA ALA A 153 -3.00 -15.48 2.81
C ALA A 153 -2.14 -14.29 2.40
N LEU A 154 -2.73 -13.12 2.18
CA LEU A 154 -2.02 -11.87 1.90
C LEU A 154 -1.01 -11.53 3.01
N LEU A 155 -1.43 -11.63 4.27
CA LEU A 155 -0.55 -11.34 5.41
C LEU A 155 0.58 -12.35 5.56
N GLU A 156 0.33 -13.63 5.29
CA GLU A 156 1.41 -14.64 5.26
C GLU A 156 2.41 -14.39 4.14
N MET A 157 1.95 -13.93 2.95
CA MET A 157 2.83 -13.50 1.86
C MET A 157 3.68 -12.29 2.29
N MET A 158 3.07 -11.28 2.91
CA MET A 158 3.79 -10.11 3.42
C MET A 158 4.79 -10.49 4.51
N ALA A 159 4.42 -11.38 5.42
CA ALA A 159 5.33 -11.89 6.44
C ALA A 159 6.51 -12.65 5.85
N GLY A 160 6.29 -13.44 4.79
CA GLY A 160 7.34 -14.08 4.02
C GLY A 160 8.29 -13.07 3.38
N LEU A 161 7.75 -12.06 2.71
CA LEU A 161 8.53 -10.95 2.13
C LEU A 161 9.36 -10.21 3.18
N ALA A 162 8.80 -9.99 4.38
CA ALA A 162 9.52 -9.38 5.50
C ALA A 162 10.72 -10.23 5.98
N ARG A 163 10.70 -11.54 5.74
CA ARG A 163 11.82 -12.46 5.99
C ARG A 163 12.78 -12.62 4.80
N GLY A 164 12.53 -11.91 3.69
CA GLY A 164 13.30 -12.04 2.45
C GLY A 164 12.93 -13.25 1.59
N GLU A 165 11.78 -13.86 1.83
CA GLU A 165 11.27 -14.99 1.05
C GLU A 165 10.50 -14.48 -0.18
N LYS A 166 10.41 -15.34 -1.21
CA LYS A 166 9.56 -15.05 -2.38
C LYS A 166 8.10 -15.40 -2.09
N VAL A 167 7.18 -14.69 -2.74
CA VAL A 167 5.75 -15.04 -2.70
C VAL A 167 5.53 -16.37 -3.42
N ARG A 168 5.06 -17.37 -2.68
CA ARG A 168 4.77 -18.72 -3.21
C ARG A 168 3.31 -19.12 -3.07
N ALA A 169 2.59 -18.50 -2.15
CA ALA A 169 1.18 -18.78 -1.92
C ALA A 169 0.32 -18.23 -3.08
N LYS A 170 -0.87 -18.81 -3.25
CA LYS A 170 -1.88 -18.37 -4.23
C LYS A 170 -3.17 -18.02 -3.51
N ALA A 171 -3.87 -17.02 -4.02
CA ALA A 171 -5.22 -16.74 -3.57
C ALA A 171 -6.14 -17.94 -3.84
N LYS A 172 -7.07 -18.18 -2.93
CA LYS A 172 -8.09 -19.24 -3.08
C LYS A 172 -9.32 -18.63 -3.76
N PRO A 173 -9.81 -19.25 -4.85
CA PRO A 173 -11.07 -18.81 -5.45
C PRO A 173 -12.18 -18.83 -4.41
N VAL A 174 -12.92 -17.74 -4.30
CA VAL A 174 -14.13 -17.69 -3.50
C VAL A 174 -15.31 -18.00 -4.42
N PRO A 175 -16.18 -18.97 -4.07
CA PRO A 175 -17.37 -19.24 -4.85
C PRO A 175 -18.19 -17.97 -4.96
N LYS A 176 -18.35 -17.44 -6.19
CA LYS A 176 -19.31 -16.38 -6.45
C LYS A 176 -20.69 -17.00 -6.19
N ALA A 177 -21.45 -16.44 -5.25
CA ALA A 177 -22.82 -16.86 -5.05
C ALA A 177 -23.58 -16.69 -6.38
N GLY A 178 -23.86 -17.81 -7.03
CA GLY A 178 -24.74 -17.83 -8.19
C GLY A 178 -26.17 -17.65 -7.68
N PHE A 179 -26.90 -16.74 -8.31
CA PHE A 179 -28.35 -16.69 -8.22
C PHE A 179 -28.95 -17.74 -9.13
#